data_2e6835e47842df6f6a07d22d0dfade1f
#
_entry.id   2e6835e47842df6f6a07d22d0dfade1f
#
_cell.length_a   1.000
_cell.length_b   1.000
_cell.length_c   1.000
_cell.angle_alpha   90.00
_cell.angle_beta   90.00
_cell.angle_gamma   90.00
#
_symmetry.space_group_name_H-M   'P 1'
#
loop_
_entity.id
_entity.type
_entity.pdbx_description
1 polymer ?
#
loop_
_entity_poly.entity_id
_entity_poly.type
_entity_poly.pdbx_seq_one_letter_code
_entity_poly.pdbx_strand_id
1 'polypeptide(L)'
;MKKLFKGDKAIWYIFILLLSISLIEVLSAGSYLVMKEGSFTAVIMQQVTFAFISLLAAWSIHFIKCYKYKFLLLFGNFFSILFLIMALVSGQSINNGARWVHFAGISFQPSEIAKGVLIVGTATLIANEYKMGKTSAKSLYITTGLSLTTFFFIVTQNLSTALIVFACSYGPFLFFPPPFKAIKKVAMWLLGLGLFGVFCFSLLPKDPDAEIYKNPLMQRVSTWRNRVSGDSFKKTAN
;
A
#
# COMPACT_ATOMS: atom_id res chain seq x y z
N MET A 1 -31.20 -14.34 -19.67
CA MET A 1 -29.88 -14.76 -19.15
C MET A 1 -29.39 -13.70 -18.18
N LYS A 2 -29.32 -14.01 -16.89
CA LYS A 2 -28.69 -13.13 -15.88
C LYS A 2 -27.24 -12.92 -16.32
N LYS A 3 -26.83 -11.67 -16.57
CA LYS A 3 -25.46 -11.36 -16.99
C LYS A 3 -24.48 -11.97 -15.99
N LEU A 4 -23.65 -12.89 -16.44
CA LEU A 4 -22.65 -13.59 -15.62
C LEU A 4 -21.66 -12.58 -15.00
N PHE A 5 -21.38 -11.50 -15.75
CA PHE A 5 -20.54 -10.39 -15.33
C PHE A 5 -21.41 -9.15 -15.10
N LYS A 6 -21.59 -8.79 -13.84
CA LYS A 6 -22.21 -7.51 -13.45
C LYS A 6 -21.13 -6.44 -13.45
N GLY A 7 -21.51 -5.19 -13.71
CA GLY A 7 -20.59 -4.04 -13.69
C GLY A 7 -20.25 -3.53 -15.10
N ASP A 8 -19.36 -2.56 -15.13
CA ASP A 8 -18.91 -1.94 -16.38
C ASP A 8 -17.96 -2.88 -17.13
N LYS A 9 -18.23 -3.07 -18.42
CA LYS A 9 -17.41 -3.91 -19.30
C LYS A 9 -15.96 -3.38 -19.43
N ALA A 10 -15.79 -2.04 -19.41
CA ALA A 10 -14.46 -1.43 -19.51
C ALA A 10 -13.57 -1.85 -18.33
N ILE A 11 -14.13 -1.92 -17.11
CA ILE A 11 -13.40 -2.36 -15.91
C ILE A 11 -12.96 -3.82 -16.07
N TRP A 12 -13.82 -4.69 -16.61
CA TRP A 12 -13.48 -6.09 -16.86
C TRP A 12 -12.39 -6.24 -17.93
N TYR A 13 -12.45 -5.46 -19.02
CA TYR A 13 -11.40 -5.48 -20.05
C TYR A 13 -10.05 -5.01 -19.48
N ILE A 14 -10.03 -3.93 -18.70
CA ILE A 14 -8.80 -3.43 -18.05
C ILE A 14 -8.25 -4.49 -17.08
N PHE A 15 -9.11 -5.11 -16.28
CA PHE A 15 -8.71 -6.14 -15.32
C PHE A 15 -8.08 -7.35 -16.02
N ILE A 16 -8.72 -7.88 -17.08
CA ILE A 16 -8.19 -9.02 -17.85
C ILE A 16 -6.89 -8.63 -18.54
N LEU A 17 -6.80 -7.42 -19.11
CA LEU A 17 -5.58 -6.91 -19.74
C LEU A 17 -4.41 -6.87 -18.74
N LEU A 18 -4.62 -6.28 -17.57
CA LEU A 18 -3.60 -6.20 -16.52
C LEU A 18 -3.18 -7.60 -16.03
N LEU A 19 -4.12 -8.52 -15.92
CA LEU A 19 -3.85 -9.89 -15.53
C LEU A 19 -3.02 -10.63 -16.59
N SER A 20 -3.31 -10.39 -17.88
CA SER A 20 -2.52 -10.93 -18.99
C SER A 20 -1.09 -10.36 -19.00
N ILE A 21 -0.93 -9.06 -18.80
CA ILE A 21 0.39 -8.41 -18.69
C ILE A 21 1.17 -9.01 -17.52
N SER A 22 0.54 -9.18 -16.35
CA SER A 22 1.18 -9.80 -15.18
C SER A 22 1.70 -11.21 -15.46
N LEU A 23 0.95 -12.03 -16.20
CA LEU A 23 1.40 -13.36 -16.62
C LEU A 23 2.63 -13.28 -17.54
N ILE A 24 2.64 -12.35 -18.50
CA ILE A 24 3.77 -12.15 -19.43
C ILE A 24 5.01 -11.67 -18.66
N GLU A 25 4.86 -10.73 -17.72
CA GLU A 25 5.97 -10.24 -16.89
C GLU A 25 6.61 -11.35 -16.06
N VAL A 26 5.81 -12.21 -15.43
CA VAL A 26 6.33 -13.34 -14.65
C VAL A 26 7.04 -14.36 -15.55
N LEU A 27 6.53 -14.61 -16.76
CA LEU A 27 7.20 -15.45 -17.74
C LEU A 27 8.54 -14.86 -18.17
N SER A 28 8.60 -13.55 -18.38
CA SER A 28 9.83 -12.84 -18.77
C SER A 28 10.86 -12.79 -17.63
N ALA A 29 10.42 -12.51 -16.40
CA ALA A 29 11.26 -12.51 -15.22
C ALA A 29 11.61 -13.92 -14.70
N GLY A 30 10.92 -14.92 -15.21
CA GLY A 30 10.96 -16.30 -14.71
C GLY A 30 12.31 -16.98 -14.80
N SER A 31 13.17 -16.57 -15.74
CA SER A 31 14.55 -17.10 -15.85
C SER A 31 15.36 -16.91 -14.57
N TYR A 32 15.20 -15.78 -13.86
CA TYR A 32 15.84 -15.55 -12.56
C TYR A 32 15.21 -16.37 -11.43
N LEU A 33 13.89 -16.50 -11.43
CA LEU A 33 13.15 -17.28 -10.44
C LEU A 33 13.39 -18.78 -10.57
N VAL A 34 13.56 -19.26 -11.80
CA VAL A 34 13.91 -20.67 -12.10
C VAL A 34 15.28 -21.02 -11.53
N MET A 35 16.24 -20.12 -11.60
CA MET A 35 17.55 -20.33 -10.96
C MET A 35 17.44 -20.49 -9.43
N LYS A 36 16.43 -19.88 -8.81
CA LYS A 36 16.23 -19.90 -7.37
C LYS A 36 15.36 -21.08 -6.91
N GLU A 37 14.33 -21.45 -7.66
CA GLU A 37 13.32 -22.45 -7.29
C GLU A 37 13.48 -23.79 -8.03
N GLY A 38 14.39 -23.86 -9.00
CA GLY A 38 14.76 -25.10 -9.70
C GLY A 38 13.73 -25.62 -10.72
N SER A 39 12.52 -25.02 -10.82
CA SER A 39 11.50 -25.48 -11.75
C SER A 39 10.69 -24.33 -12.36
N PHE A 40 10.77 -24.18 -13.68
CA PHE A 40 9.99 -23.20 -14.45
C PHE A 40 8.48 -23.45 -14.37
N THR A 41 8.09 -24.73 -14.38
CA THR A 41 6.68 -25.14 -14.30
C THR A 41 6.04 -24.76 -12.96
N ALA A 42 6.78 -24.85 -11.85
CA ALA A 42 6.27 -24.49 -10.53
C ALA A 42 5.94 -22.99 -10.44
N VAL A 43 6.80 -22.12 -10.96
CA VAL A 43 6.58 -20.66 -10.98
C VAL A 43 5.35 -20.29 -11.81
N ILE A 44 5.20 -20.91 -13.00
CA ILE A 44 4.03 -20.67 -13.87
C ILE A 44 2.75 -21.13 -13.18
N MET A 45 2.73 -22.34 -12.63
CA MET A 45 1.55 -22.91 -11.98
C MET A 45 1.13 -22.07 -10.78
N GLN A 46 2.08 -21.58 -9.99
CA GLN A 46 1.81 -20.66 -8.90
C GLN A 46 1.16 -19.36 -9.39
N GLN A 47 1.69 -18.74 -10.45
CA GLN A 47 1.14 -17.50 -10.99
C GLN A 47 -0.25 -17.69 -11.60
N VAL A 48 -0.47 -18.77 -12.35
CA VAL A 48 -1.79 -19.12 -12.90
C VAL A 48 -2.81 -19.35 -11.79
N THR A 49 -2.39 -20.01 -10.71
CA THR A 49 -3.25 -20.24 -9.53
C THR A 49 -3.65 -18.92 -8.86
N PHE A 50 -2.70 -17.99 -8.67
CA PHE A 50 -3.02 -16.67 -8.12
C PHE A 50 -3.89 -15.84 -9.07
N ALA A 51 -3.67 -15.91 -10.38
CA ALA A 51 -4.52 -15.28 -11.37
C ALA A 51 -5.96 -15.80 -11.32
N PHE A 52 -6.13 -17.11 -11.19
CA PHE A 52 -7.45 -17.74 -11.04
C PHE A 52 -8.15 -17.34 -9.74
N ILE A 53 -7.42 -17.36 -8.61
CA ILE A 53 -7.94 -16.91 -7.31
C ILE A 53 -8.36 -15.42 -7.38
N SER A 54 -7.57 -14.56 -8.02
CA SER A 54 -7.89 -13.14 -8.16
C SER A 54 -9.14 -12.91 -9.01
N LEU A 55 -9.32 -13.69 -10.07
CA LEU A 55 -10.52 -13.67 -10.91
C LEU A 55 -11.77 -14.09 -10.12
N LEU A 56 -11.68 -15.19 -9.35
CA LEU A 56 -12.74 -15.63 -8.47
C LEU A 56 -13.09 -14.61 -7.40
N ALA A 57 -12.08 -13.99 -6.79
CA ALA A 57 -12.28 -12.94 -5.81
C ALA A 57 -12.98 -11.72 -6.42
N ALA A 58 -12.52 -11.24 -7.58
CA ALA A 58 -13.14 -10.12 -8.31
C ALA A 58 -14.60 -10.43 -8.68
N TRP A 59 -14.89 -11.65 -9.11
CA TRP A 59 -16.24 -12.10 -9.40
C TRP A 59 -17.11 -12.18 -8.14
N SER A 60 -16.58 -12.70 -7.04
CA SER A 60 -17.29 -12.87 -5.76
C SER A 60 -17.69 -11.52 -5.13
N ILE A 61 -16.86 -10.47 -5.29
CA ILE A 61 -17.13 -9.12 -4.79
C ILE A 61 -18.43 -8.54 -5.35
N HIS A 62 -18.83 -8.93 -6.57
CA HIS A 62 -20.06 -8.46 -7.19
C HIS A 62 -21.35 -8.87 -6.46
N PHE A 63 -21.29 -9.90 -5.63
CA PHE A 63 -22.43 -10.34 -4.83
C PHE A 63 -22.59 -9.58 -3.52
N ILE A 64 -21.55 -8.82 -3.13
CA ILE A 64 -21.56 -8.04 -1.91
C ILE A 64 -22.23 -6.68 -2.18
N LYS A 65 -23.23 -6.34 -1.40
CA LYS A 65 -23.94 -5.06 -1.52
C LYS A 65 -23.02 -3.92 -1.03
N CYS A 66 -22.94 -2.82 -1.80
CA CYS A 66 -22.02 -1.70 -1.53
C CYS A 66 -22.10 -1.13 -0.10
N TYR A 67 -23.29 -1.09 0.52
CA TYR A 67 -23.44 -0.56 1.87
C TYR A 67 -22.70 -1.37 2.95
N LYS A 68 -22.38 -2.65 2.68
CA LYS A 68 -21.62 -3.49 3.61
C LYS A 68 -20.15 -3.08 3.71
N TYR A 69 -19.62 -2.40 2.69
CA TYR A 69 -18.22 -1.94 2.70
C TYR A 69 -17.93 -0.84 3.72
N LYS A 70 -18.96 -0.22 4.34
CA LYS A 70 -18.76 0.74 5.42
C LYS A 70 -17.97 0.15 6.59
N PHE A 71 -18.12 -1.14 6.85
CA PHE A 71 -17.39 -1.84 7.91
C PHE A 71 -15.92 -2.07 7.53
N LEU A 72 -15.61 -2.10 6.23
CA LEU A 72 -14.25 -2.32 5.76
C LEU A 72 -13.29 -1.20 6.20
N LEU A 73 -13.78 0.04 6.31
CA LEU A 73 -12.93 1.17 6.71
C LEU A 73 -12.38 0.99 8.13
N LEU A 74 -13.21 0.61 9.08
CA LEU A 74 -12.78 0.46 10.48
C LEU A 74 -12.13 -0.91 10.72
N PHE A 75 -12.87 -1.99 10.45
CA PHE A 75 -12.38 -3.35 10.70
C PHE A 75 -11.23 -3.72 9.75
N GLY A 76 -11.36 -3.41 8.46
CA GLY A 76 -10.31 -3.69 7.49
C GLY A 76 -9.03 -2.92 7.80
N ASN A 77 -9.15 -1.64 8.22
CA ASN A 77 -7.98 -0.86 8.61
C ASN A 77 -7.34 -1.39 9.90
N PHE A 78 -8.15 -1.79 10.87
CA PHE A 78 -7.65 -2.44 12.10
C PHE A 78 -6.85 -3.72 11.77
N PHE A 79 -7.42 -4.62 10.97
CA PHE A 79 -6.71 -5.83 10.54
C PHE A 79 -5.48 -5.53 9.69
N SER A 80 -5.55 -4.52 8.82
CA SER A 80 -4.38 -4.09 8.02
C SER A 80 -3.24 -3.63 8.91
N ILE A 81 -3.54 -2.83 9.95
CA ILE A 81 -2.53 -2.38 10.93
C ILE A 81 -1.98 -3.59 11.70
N LEU A 82 -2.83 -4.52 12.12
CA LEU A 82 -2.39 -5.74 12.81
C LEU A 82 -1.41 -6.54 11.94
N PHE A 83 -1.72 -6.75 10.65
CA PHE A 83 -0.81 -7.43 9.72
C PHE A 83 0.47 -6.64 9.47
N LEU A 84 0.42 -5.30 9.45
CA LEU A 84 1.62 -4.47 9.35
C LEU A 84 2.51 -4.61 10.58
N ILE A 85 1.93 -4.67 11.79
CA ILE A 85 2.67 -4.93 13.03
C ILE A 85 3.27 -6.35 13.00
N MET A 86 2.50 -7.35 12.58
CA MET A 86 3.02 -8.72 12.41
C MET A 86 4.20 -8.74 11.44
N ALA A 87 4.13 -8.01 10.33
CA ALA A 87 5.24 -7.93 9.37
C ALA A 87 6.49 -7.27 9.99
N LEU A 88 6.31 -6.29 10.88
CA LEU A 88 7.45 -5.66 11.58
C LEU A 88 8.12 -6.61 12.58
N VAL A 89 7.32 -7.45 13.28
CA VAL A 89 7.82 -8.33 14.34
C VAL A 89 8.38 -9.64 13.79
N SER A 90 7.70 -10.26 12.83
CA SER A 90 7.99 -11.61 12.32
C SER A 90 8.37 -11.67 10.85
N GLY A 91 8.37 -10.52 10.14
CA GLY A 91 8.63 -10.47 8.71
C GLY A 91 10.08 -10.84 8.39
N GLN A 92 10.25 -11.75 7.42
CA GLN A 92 11.57 -12.04 6.87
C GLN A 92 12.07 -10.80 6.10
N SER A 93 13.25 -10.33 6.47
CA SER A 93 13.87 -9.18 5.83
C SER A 93 14.49 -9.59 4.48
N ILE A 94 13.77 -9.35 3.41
CA ILE A 94 14.37 -9.36 2.07
C ILE A 94 14.87 -7.93 1.81
N ASN A 95 16.18 -7.77 1.59
CA ASN A 95 16.85 -6.47 1.43
C ASN A 95 16.60 -5.47 2.59
N ASN A 96 16.79 -5.92 3.83
CA ASN A 96 16.63 -5.12 5.06
C ASN A 96 15.21 -4.53 5.26
N GLY A 97 14.14 -5.12 4.76
CA GLY A 97 12.77 -4.68 5.00
C GLY A 97 11.83 -5.86 5.21
N ALA A 98 11.27 -5.96 6.41
CA ALA A 98 10.23 -6.93 6.74
C ALA A 98 8.91 -6.55 6.04
N ARG A 99 8.71 -6.96 4.78
CA ARG A 99 7.57 -6.54 3.95
C ARG A 99 6.56 -7.63 3.71
N TRP A 100 6.97 -8.88 3.86
CA TRP A 100 6.18 -10.05 3.50
C TRP A 100 5.81 -10.84 4.75
N VAL A 101 4.56 -11.23 4.83
CA VAL A 101 4.06 -12.17 5.85
C VAL A 101 3.78 -13.48 5.15
N HIS A 102 4.31 -14.56 5.72
CA HIS A 102 4.03 -15.93 5.28
C HIS A 102 2.99 -16.53 6.22
N PHE A 103 1.83 -16.83 5.69
CA PHE A 103 0.76 -17.45 6.44
C PHE A 103 0.15 -18.62 5.65
N ALA A 104 0.14 -19.82 6.24
CA ALA A 104 -0.40 -21.03 5.61
C ALA A 104 0.15 -21.32 4.20
N GLY A 105 1.46 -21.08 3.97
CA GLY A 105 2.11 -21.29 2.67
C GLY A 105 1.89 -20.20 1.63
N ILE A 106 1.13 -19.16 1.97
CA ILE A 106 0.89 -17.99 1.11
C ILE A 106 1.69 -16.80 1.62
N SER A 107 2.44 -16.17 0.71
CA SER A 107 3.16 -14.93 1.00
C SER A 107 2.33 -13.74 0.53
N PHE A 108 2.06 -12.79 1.40
CA PHE A 108 1.38 -11.56 1.01
C PHE A 108 2.03 -10.32 1.64
N GLN A 109 1.84 -9.18 1.02
CA GLN A 109 2.35 -7.91 1.51
C GLN A 109 1.20 -7.13 2.19
N PRO A 110 1.26 -6.90 3.50
CA PRO A 110 0.18 -6.23 4.23
C PRO A 110 -0.15 -4.82 3.74
N SER A 111 0.83 -4.08 3.20
CA SER A 111 0.60 -2.75 2.64
C SER A 111 -0.30 -2.75 1.39
N GLU A 112 -0.37 -3.85 0.62
CA GLU A 112 -1.30 -3.97 -0.51
C GLU A 112 -2.74 -4.11 -0.02
N ILE A 113 -2.95 -4.87 1.07
CA ILE A 113 -4.26 -4.98 1.72
C ILE A 113 -4.67 -3.61 2.27
N ALA A 114 -3.78 -2.93 2.99
CA ALA A 114 -4.04 -1.61 3.56
C ALA A 114 -4.43 -0.59 2.49
N LYS A 115 -3.75 -0.59 1.33
CA LYS A 115 -4.07 0.26 0.17
C LYS A 115 -5.50 0.02 -0.31
N GLY A 116 -5.88 -1.23 -0.55
CA GLY A 116 -7.23 -1.60 -0.98
C GLY A 116 -8.30 -1.17 0.03
N VAL A 117 -8.07 -1.43 1.31
CA VAL A 117 -8.97 -1.06 2.41
C VAL A 117 -9.17 0.46 2.49
N LEU A 118 -8.09 1.25 2.40
CA LEU A 118 -8.19 2.71 2.46
C LEU A 118 -8.94 3.29 1.26
N ILE A 119 -8.68 2.81 0.04
CA ILE A 119 -9.36 3.31 -1.17
C ILE A 119 -10.85 3.01 -1.12
N VAL A 120 -11.21 1.74 -0.91
CA VAL A 120 -12.62 1.29 -0.89
C VAL A 120 -13.35 1.87 0.31
N GLY A 121 -12.69 1.90 1.47
CA GLY A 121 -13.23 2.47 2.69
C GLY A 121 -13.50 3.97 2.58
N THR A 122 -12.57 4.74 1.99
CA THR A 122 -12.76 6.17 1.75
C THR A 122 -13.89 6.44 0.76
N ALA A 123 -13.93 5.69 -0.35
CA ALA A 123 -15.03 5.82 -1.33
C ALA A 123 -16.40 5.55 -0.68
N THR A 124 -16.48 4.52 0.18
CA THR A 124 -17.72 4.17 0.89
C THR A 124 -18.09 5.23 1.92
N LEU A 125 -17.11 5.78 2.64
CA LEU A 125 -17.32 6.86 3.61
C LEU A 125 -17.89 8.09 2.90
N ILE A 126 -17.32 8.49 1.78
CA ILE A 126 -17.79 9.61 0.95
C ILE A 126 -19.22 9.33 0.48
N ALA A 127 -19.50 8.15 -0.07
CA ALA A 127 -20.84 7.77 -0.55
C ALA A 127 -21.92 7.85 0.54
N ASN A 128 -21.59 7.49 1.79
CA ASN A 128 -22.51 7.57 2.92
C ASN A 128 -22.73 9.00 3.42
N GLU A 129 -21.74 9.88 3.29
CA GLU A 129 -21.80 11.27 3.78
C GLU A 129 -22.14 12.28 2.67
N TYR A 130 -22.11 11.85 1.41
CA TYR A 130 -22.43 12.71 0.28
C TYR A 130 -23.91 13.10 0.30
N LYS A 131 -24.18 14.34 0.66
CA LYS A 131 -25.55 14.90 0.72
C LYS A 131 -25.62 16.19 -0.10
N MET A 132 -26.68 16.36 -0.87
CA MET A 132 -26.93 17.58 -1.66
C MET A 132 -25.76 18.02 -2.55
N GLY A 133 -25.02 17.05 -3.14
CA GLY A 133 -23.90 17.35 -4.04
C GLY A 133 -22.61 17.78 -3.34
N LYS A 134 -22.48 17.61 -2.01
CA LYS A 134 -21.30 18.03 -1.24
C LYS A 134 -20.78 16.89 -0.36
N THR A 135 -19.47 16.73 -0.36
CA THR A 135 -18.76 15.82 0.55
C THR A 135 -18.53 16.51 1.90
N SER A 136 -18.65 15.76 2.98
CA SER A 136 -18.43 16.27 4.33
C SER A 136 -16.92 16.46 4.62
N ALA A 137 -16.59 17.51 5.39
CA ALA A 137 -15.24 17.68 5.94
C ALA A 137 -14.82 16.52 6.85
N LYS A 138 -15.79 15.85 7.49
CA LYS A 138 -15.57 14.71 8.37
C LYS A 138 -14.94 13.53 7.63
N SER A 139 -15.40 13.23 6.41
CA SER A 139 -14.82 12.17 5.56
C SER A 139 -13.33 12.41 5.32
N LEU A 140 -12.95 13.67 5.03
CA LEU A 140 -11.55 14.04 4.81
C LEU A 140 -10.72 13.82 6.09
N TYR A 141 -11.20 14.26 7.24
CA TYR A 141 -10.46 14.13 8.51
C TYR A 141 -10.28 12.66 8.93
N ILE A 142 -11.33 11.84 8.79
CA ILE A 142 -11.25 10.39 9.08
C ILE A 142 -10.25 9.71 8.15
N THR A 143 -10.35 9.97 6.84
CA THR A 143 -9.41 9.40 5.86
C THR A 143 -7.99 9.83 6.17
N THR A 144 -7.76 11.11 6.48
CA THR A 144 -6.42 11.62 6.83
C THR A 144 -5.87 10.91 8.06
N GLY A 145 -6.65 10.76 9.12
CA GLY A 145 -6.23 10.06 10.34
C GLY A 145 -5.84 8.61 10.07
N LEU A 146 -6.71 7.86 9.37
CA LEU A 146 -6.45 6.45 9.05
C LEU A 146 -5.26 6.28 8.10
N SER A 147 -5.15 7.15 7.10
CA SER A 147 -4.03 7.12 6.14
C SER A 147 -2.70 7.46 6.82
N LEU A 148 -2.66 8.44 7.73
CA LEU A 148 -1.47 8.76 8.50
C LEU A 148 -1.06 7.60 9.41
N THR A 149 -2.00 6.98 10.12
CA THR A 149 -1.71 5.82 10.95
C THR A 149 -1.08 4.70 10.12
N THR A 150 -1.69 4.36 8.98
CA THR A 150 -1.16 3.34 8.07
C THR A 150 0.20 3.75 7.50
N PHE A 151 0.38 5.02 7.13
CA PHE A 151 1.64 5.57 6.65
C PHE A 151 2.78 5.36 7.64
N PHE A 152 2.57 5.63 8.94
CA PHE A 152 3.59 5.45 9.96
C PHE A 152 4.07 4.00 10.08
N PHE A 153 3.19 3.02 9.94
CA PHE A 153 3.60 1.62 9.96
C PHE A 153 4.34 1.18 8.69
N ILE A 154 4.01 1.75 7.53
CA ILE A 154 4.63 1.37 6.26
C ILE A 154 5.95 2.12 6.04
N VAL A 155 6.08 3.38 6.48
CA VAL A 155 7.26 4.22 6.20
C VAL A 155 8.54 3.62 6.74
N THR A 156 8.48 2.95 7.89
CA THR A 156 9.63 2.25 8.50
C THR A 156 10.18 1.13 7.60
N GLN A 157 9.33 0.57 6.74
CA GLN A 157 9.69 -0.52 5.82
C GLN A 157 9.98 -0.02 4.41
N ASN A 158 9.16 0.89 3.89
CA ASN A 158 9.25 1.39 2.52
C ASN A 158 8.55 2.74 2.36
N LEU A 159 9.35 3.80 2.27
CA LEU A 159 8.85 5.17 2.08
C LEU A 159 8.02 5.30 0.78
N SER A 160 8.49 4.73 -0.34
CA SER A 160 7.78 4.83 -1.63
C SER A 160 6.38 4.20 -1.55
N THR A 161 6.27 3.01 -0.95
CA THR A 161 4.97 2.35 -0.76
C THR A 161 4.09 3.14 0.19
N ALA A 162 4.64 3.69 1.28
CA ALA A 162 3.89 4.53 2.21
C ALA A 162 3.29 5.77 1.52
N LEU A 163 4.07 6.45 0.68
CA LEU A 163 3.61 7.61 -0.10
C LEU A 163 2.52 7.24 -1.10
N ILE A 164 2.66 6.09 -1.81
CA ILE A 164 1.66 5.62 -2.77
C ILE A 164 0.35 5.30 -2.05
N VAL A 165 0.39 4.56 -0.95
CA VAL A 165 -0.81 4.21 -0.17
C VAL A 165 -1.50 5.47 0.34
N PHE A 166 -0.71 6.41 0.86
CA PHE A 166 -1.21 7.71 1.32
C PHE A 166 -1.87 8.48 0.19
N ALA A 167 -1.21 8.66 -0.96
CA ALA A 167 -1.75 9.37 -2.11
C ALA A 167 -3.02 8.70 -2.67
N CYS A 168 -3.03 7.38 -2.83
CA CYS A 168 -4.17 6.63 -3.34
C CYS A 168 -5.41 6.75 -2.46
N SER A 169 -5.25 6.91 -1.12
CA SER A 169 -6.38 7.08 -0.21
C SER A 169 -7.17 8.38 -0.48
N TYR A 170 -6.55 9.38 -1.09
CA TYR A 170 -7.20 10.63 -1.48
C TYR A 170 -7.81 10.60 -2.89
N GLY A 171 -7.56 9.55 -3.68
CA GLY A 171 -8.10 9.40 -5.02
C GLY A 171 -9.61 9.64 -5.13
N PRO A 172 -10.46 9.10 -4.24
CA PRO A 172 -11.90 9.34 -4.27
C PRO A 172 -12.30 10.81 -4.11
N PHE A 173 -11.50 11.64 -3.41
CA PHE A 173 -11.79 13.07 -3.24
C PHE A 173 -11.56 13.90 -4.50
N LEU A 174 -10.87 13.37 -5.52
CA LEU A 174 -10.74 14.03 -6.82
C LEU A 174 -12.10 14.13 -7.53
N PHE A 175 -12.96 13.14 -7.33
CA PHE A 175 -14.30 13.10 -7.92
C PHE A 175 -15.36 13.76 -7.02
N PHE A 176 -15.14 13.74 -5.72
CA PHE A 176 -16.07 14.23 -4.71
C PHE A 176 -15.34 15.15 -3.73
N PRO A 177 -14.97 16.37 -4.14
CA PRO A 177 -14.14 17.25 -3.33
C PRO A 177 -14.84 17.70 -2.05
N PRO A 178 -14.15 17.65 -0.90
CA PRO A 178 -14.64 18.22 0.35
C PRO A 178 -14.56 19.74 0.34
N PRO A 179 -15.15 20.43 1.36
CA PRO A 179 -15.09 21.87 1.45
C PRO A 179 -13.65 22.41 1.43
N PHE A 180 -13.40 23.46 0.64
CA PHE A 180 -12.06 24.03 0.46
C PHE A 180 -11.36 24.41 1.78
N LYS A 181 -12.14 24.92 2.76
CA LYS A 181 -11.62 25.21 4.12
C LYS A 181 -11.03 23.98 4.81
N ALA A 182 -11.66 22.80 4.63
CA ALA A 182 -11.16 21.56 5.21
C ALA A 182 -9.89 21.08 4.48
N ILE A 183 -9.86 21.19 3.14
CA ILE A 183 -8.68 20.86 2.33
C ILE A 183 -7.49 21.70 2.79
N LYS A 184 -7.68 23.05 2.87
CA LYS A 184 -6.62 23.97 3.30
C LYS A 184 -6.12 23.63 4.70
N LYS A 185 -7.01 23.30 5.63
CA LYS A 185 -6.64 22.92 7.01
C LYS A 185 -5.80 21.64 7.03
N VAL A 186 -6.25 20.58 6.32
CA VAL A 186 -5.50 19.31 6.24
C VAL A 186 -4.16 19.54 5.54
N ALA A 187 -4.11 20.30 4.45
CA ALA A 187 -2.86 20.60 3.74
C ALA A 187 -1.84 21.33 4.66
N MET A 188 -2.29 22.30 5.45
CA MET A 188 -1.41 22.97 6.43
C MET A 188 -0.90 22.01 7.50
N TRP A 189 -1.75 21.12 8.01
CA TRP A 189 -1.34 20.09 8.99
C TRP A 189 -0.31 19.12 8.40
N LEU A 190 -0.54 18.65 7.17
CA LEU A 190 0.38 17.74 6.48
C LEU A 190 1.72 18.43 6.16
N LEU A 191 1.68 19.71 5.75
CA LEU A 191 2.88 20.51 5.52
C LEU A 191 3.68 20.65 6.83
N GLY A 192 3.03 21.02 7.92
CA GLY A 192 3.67 21.13 9.24
C GLY A 192 4.30 19.82 9.69
N LEU A 193 3.56 18.69 9.53
CA LEU A 193 4.07 17.37 9.86
C LEU A 193 5.27 16.97 8.97
N GLY A 194 5.20 17.30 7.68
CA GLY A 194 6.30 17.05 6.74
C GLY A 194 7.55 17.85 7.09
N LEU A 195 7.41 19.15 7.38
CA LEU A 195 8.52 20.01 7.81
C LEU A 195 9.12 19.52 9.13
N PHE A 196 8.28 19.13 10.09
CA PHE A 196 8.73 18.54 11.34
C PHE A 196 9.50 17.23 11.10
N GLY A 197 9.01 16.37 10.20
CA GLY A 197 9.70 15.14 9.81
C GLY A 197 11.09 15.41 9.20
N VAL A 198 11.19 16.39 8.28
CA VAL A 198 12.46 16.82 7.69
C VAL A 198 13.39 17.40 8.76
N PHE A 199 12.87 18.20 9.68
CA PHE A 199 13.64 18.73 10.81
C PHE A 199 14.19 17.62 11.70
N CYS A 200 13.35 16.66 12.11
CA CYS A 200 13.80 15.50 12.89
C CYS A 200 14.86 14.68 12.13
N PHE A 201 14.69 14.48 10.81
CA PHE A 201 15.66 13.79 9.97
C PHE A 201 17.00 14.53 9.90
N SER A 202 17.00 15.87 9.91
CA SER A 202 18.22 16.68 9.90
C SER A 202 19.04 16.59 11.20
N LEU A 203 18.36 16.34 12.33
CA LEU A 203 18.99 16.18 13.65
C LEU A 203 19.68 14.81 13.83
N LEU A 204 19.38 13.82 12.98
CA LEU A 204 20.00 12.50 13.10
C LEU A 204 21.49 12.52 12.78
N PRO A 205 22.33 11.66 13.41
CA PRO A 205 23.77 11.58 13.15
C PRO A 205 24.07 11.36 11.66
N LYS A 206 25.14 11.97 11.18
CA LYS A 206 25.59 11.80 9.78
C LYS A 206 26.32 10.46 9.56
N ASP A 207 26.88 9.89 10.60
CA ASP A 207 27.63 8.65 10.52
C ASP A 207 26.69 7.45 10.35
N PRO A 208 26.86 6.64 9.27
CA PRO A 208 26.00 5.47 9.02
C PRO A 208 26.14 4.39 10.10
N ASP A 209 27.27 4.35 10.80
CA ASP A 209 27.61 3.35 11.81
C ASP A 209 27.22 3.79 13.24
N ALA A 210 26.53 4.93 13.38
CA ALA A 210 26.07 5.40 14.68
C ALA A 210 25.15 4.36 15.35
N GLU A 211 25.29 4.22 16.68
CA GLU A 211 24.56 3.19 17.46
C GLU A 211 23.04 3.24 17.26
N ILE A 212 22.46 4.41 17.02
CA ILE A 212 21.04 4.59 16.77
C ILE A 212 20.54 3.80 15.54
N TYR A 213 21.42 3.57 14.55
CA TYR A 213 21.07 2.82 13.33
C TYR A 213 21.20 1.31 13.47
N LYS A 214 21.73 0.80 14.59
CA LYS A 214 21.73 -0.63 14.91
C LYS A 214 20.33 -1.14 15.22
N ASN A 215 19.41 -0.25 15.60
CA ASN A 215 18.00 -0.59 15.81
C ASN A 215 17.34 -0.93 14.46
N PRO A 216 16.63 -2.09 14.30
CA PRO A 216 15.98 -2.52 13.07
C PRO A 216 15.04 -1.47 12.47
N LEU A 217 14.35 -0.69 13.29
CA LEU A 217 13.46 0.38 12.85
C LEU A 217 14.23 1.57 12.23
N MET A 218 15.45 1.80 12.66
CA MET A 218 16.29 2.92 12.19
C MET A 218 17.24 2.55 11.06
N GLN A 219 17.44 1.28 10.75
CA GLN A 219 18.29 0.84 9.63
C GLN A 219 17.85 1.43 8.28
N ARG A 220 16.56 1.63 8.07
CA ARG A 220 16.06 2.27 6.85
C ARG A 220 16.37 3.75 6.77
N VAL A 221 16.40 4.41 7.91
CA VAL A 221 16.74 5.84 7.99
C VAL A 221 18.19 6.07 7.56
N SER A 222 19.11 5.18 7.95
CA SER A 222 20.51 5.23 7.49
C SER A 222 20.61 5.05 5.97
N THR A 223 19.82 4.13 5.39
CA THR A 223 19.77 3.92 3.95
C THR A 223 19.26 5.16 3.19
N TRP A 224 18.23 5.84 3.71
CA TRP A 224 17.73 7.09 3.13
C TRP A 224 18.76 8.20 3.22
N ARG A 225 19.44 8.28 4.35
CA ARG A 225 20.50 9.28 4.56
C ARG A 225 21.64 9.10 3.57
N ASN A 226 22.13 7.88 3.39
CA ASN A 226 23.19 7.57 2.42
C ASN A 226 22.79 7.93 0.97
N ARG A 227 21.51 7.81 0.63
CA ARG A 227 21.00 8.24 -0.68
C ARG A 227 20.96 9.75 -0.83
N VAL A 228 20.61 10.47 0.23
CA VAL A 228 20.56 11.94 0.23
C VAL A 228 21.97 12.55 0.27
N SER A 229 22.90 11.96 1.02
CA SER A 229 24.30 12.43 1.12
C SER A 229 25.17 12.10 -0.10
N GLY A 230 24.67 11.24 -1.01
CA GLY A 230 25.42 10.83 -2.21
C GLY A 230 26.58 9.83 -1.94
N ASP A 231 26.75 9.38 -0.71
CA ASP A 231 27.84 8.47 -0.32
C ASP A 231 27.67 7.04 -0.85
N SER A 232 26.48 6.70 -1.34
CA SER A 232 26.23 5.39 -1.97
C SER A 232 27.04 5.15 -3.26
N PHE A 233 27.47 6.20 -3.95
CA PHE A 233 28.33 6.09 -5.14
C PHE A 233 29.82 5.90 -4.82
N LYS A 234 30.27 6.24 -3.61
CA LYS A 234 31.71 6.11 -3.24
C LYS A 234 32.10 4.68 -2.86
N LYS A 235 31.19 3.84 -2.35
CA LYS A 235 31.46 2.44 -1.97
C LYS A 235 31.53 1.44 -3.13
N THR A 236 31.06 1.80 -4.32
CA THR A 236 31.15 0.95 -5.53
C THR A 236 32.34 1.32 -6.44
N ALA A 237 33.09 2.35 -6.11
CA ALA A 237 34.24 2.83 -6.90
C ALA A 237 35.63 2.44 -6.30
N ASN A 238 35.66 1.74 -5.17
CA ASN A 238 36.83 1.08 -4.59
C ASN A 238 36.58 -0.44 -4.50
#